data_a4f8a63e0456f6f57bb230857d804850
#
_entry.id   a4f8a63e0456f6f57bb230857d804850
#
_cell.length_a   1.000
_cell.length_b   1.000
_cell.length_c   1.000
_cell.angle_alpha   90.00
_cell.angle_beta   90.00
_cell.angle_gamma   90.00
#
_symmetry.space_group_name_H-M   'P 1'
#
loop_
_entity.id
_entity.type
_entity.pdbx_description
1 polymer ?
#
loop_
_entity_poly.entity_id
_entity_poly.type
_entity_poly.pdbx_seq_one_letter_code
_entity_poly.pdbx_strand_id
1 'polypeptide(L)'
;YGMPEYKGTLELSLYEQGIVMVNDIDIENYLKRVVPSEMPVGFGVEALKVQAVCARSYAYRQLTNSCYSEYGAHVDDSTQFQVYNNTNESEVADRAISDTAGAVLKYNSEVVQTYYYSTSCGVTTDVGLWGSDPSGYPYFSSVTVGRTKKSTDLKNEEAFEQFITTRDESDYDYNCALYRWELTISREELSKSFNSKLYERYMAVPGKILTQNEAGEFVSQKISTVGNIQDIIVNSRADGGAVTSVTVLGDAANVRIDSESCIRVLFGCDSIEMKTNTGTTVMSSLPSTFCIFRKYNNTDGSSGFVITGGGYGHGIGMSQNAVCSMVNDGMNYVQILQFFYPGTKVEVG
;
A
#
# COMPACT_ATOMS: atom_id res chain seq x y z
N TYR A 1 -24.38 -6.09 8.55
CA TYR A 1 -23.43 -6.58 9.55
C TYR A 1 -24.22 -6.92 10.81
N GLY A 2 -23.97 -8.10 11.43
CA GLY A 2 -24.54 -8.48 12.73
C GLY A 2 -24.02 -7.61 13.88
N MET A 3 -24.46 -7.91 15.11
CA MET A 3 -23.84 -7.28 16.28
C MET A 3 -22.40 -7.78 16.40
N PRO A 4 -21.40 -6.88 16.65
CA PRO A 4 -20.02 -7.27 16.81
C PRO A 4 -19.84 -8.17 18.05
N GLU A 5 -19.03 -9.22 17.93
CA GLU A 5 -18.69 -10.12 19.01
C GLU A 5 -17.19 -10.04 19.27
N TYR A 6 -16.80 -9.65 20.49
CA TYR A 6 -15.40 -9.52 20.89
C TYR A 6 -15.01 -10.70 21.79
N LYS A 7 -13.86 -11.32 21.52
CA LYS A 7 -13.19 -12.24 22.44
C LYS A 7 -12.25 -11.48 23.37
N GLY A 8 -11.90 -12.07 24.50
CA GLY A 8 -11.05 -11.43 25.49
C GLY A 8 -11.81 -10.51 26.43
N THR A 9 -11.17 -9.45 26.86
CA THR A 9 -11.73 -8.47 27.81
C THR A 9 -11.92 -7.14 27.10
N LEU A 10 -13.07 -6.49 27.29
CA LEU A 10 -13.36 -5.17 26.79
C LEU A 10 -13.17 -4.15 27.92
N GLU A 11 -12.18 -3.26 27.80
CA GLU A 11 -11.92 -2.18 28.73
C GLU A 11 -12.55 -0.89 28.22
N LEU A 12 -13.26 -0.18 29.08
CA LEU A 12 -13.91 1.10 28.82
C LEU A 12 -13.30 2.17 29.72
N SER A 13 -12.69 3.19 29.12
CA SER A 13 -12.08 4.30 29.84
C SER A 13 -12.67 5.63 29.39
N LEU A 14 -12.94 6.52 30.35
CA LEU A 14 -13.48 7.86 30.07
C LEU A 14 -12.32 8.87 29.97
N TYR A 15 -12.26 9.57 28.86
CA TYR A 15 -11.34 10.68 28.58
C TYR A 15 -12.12 11.97 28.34
N GLU A 16 -11.44 13.12 28.30
CA GLU A 16 -12.08 14.43 28.04
C GLU A 16 -12.82 14.45 26.69
N GLN A 17 -12.30 13.74 25.69
CA GLN A 17 -12.85 13.69 24.31
C GLN A 17 -13.93 12.63 24.12
N GLY A 18 -14.15 11.74 25.10
CA GLY A 18 -15.13 10.68 24.99
C GLY A 18 -14.73 9.37 25.65
N ILE A 19 -15.37 8.28 25.26
CA ILE A 19 -15.08 6.93 25.76
C ILE A 19 -14.13 6.24 24.79
N VAL A 20 -13.02 5.72 25.32
CA VAL A 20 -12.12 4.83 24.61
C VAL A 20 -12.45 3.38 24.98
N MET A 21 -12.59 2.53 23.95
CA MET A 21 -12.75 1.09 24.10
C MET A 21 -11.47 0.39 23.69
N VAL A 22 -10.92 -0.47 24.56
CA VAL A 22 -9.77 -1.32 24.25
C VAL A 22 -10.20 -2.78 24.40
N ASN A 23 -9.91 -3.57 23.39
CA ASN A 23 -10.10 -5.02 23.44
C ASN A 23 -8.77 -5.70 23.79
N ASP A 24 -8.64 -6.18 25.02
CA ASP A 24 -7.52 -7.00 25.46
C ASP A 24 -7.77 -8.46 25.06
N ILE A 25 -6.92 -8.97 24.16
CA ILE A 25 -7.12 -10.28 23.50
C ILE A 25 -5.76 -10.94 23.25
N ASP A 26 -5.67 -12.25 23.41
CA ASP A 26 -4.47 -12.99 23.00
C ASP A 26 -4.31 -13.00 21.48
N ILE A 27 -3.03 -13.08 21.04
CA ILE A 27 -2.66 -12.91 19.64
C ILE A 27 -3.31 -13.95 18.70
N GLU A 28 -3.48 -15.21 19.14
CA GLU A 28 -4.06 -16.25 18.28
C GLU A 28 -5.56 -16.01 18.08
N ASN A 29 -6.28 -15.52 19.09
CA ASN A 29 -7.68 -15.12 18.96
C ASN A 29 -7.84 -13.82 18.15
N TYR A 30 -6.91 -12.87 18.30
CA TYR A 30 -6.84 -11.66 17.46
C TYR A 30 -6.72 -12.05 15.97
N LEU A 31 -5.82 -12.98 15.62
CA LEU A 31 -5.62 -13.44 14.25
C LEU A 31 -6.86 -14.08 13.62
N LYS A 32 -7.76 -14.68 14.39
CA LYS A 32 -9.00 -15.26 13.87
C LYS A 32 -9.94 -14.23 13.24
N ARG A 33 -9.77 -12.96 13.58
CA ARG A 33 -10.51 -11.84 12.98
C ARG A 33 -9.69 -11.09 11.94
N VAL A 34 -8.36 -10.98 12.13
CA VAL A 34 -7.48 -10.30 11.19
C VAL A 34 -7.30 -11.10 9.90
N VAL A 35 -6.95 -12.38 9.99
CA VAL A 35 -6.62 -13.20 8.81
C VAL A 35 -7.76 -13.21 7.77
N PRO A 36 -9.04 -13.52 8.14
CA PRO A 36 -10.14 -13.49 7.18
C PRO A 36 -10.56 -12.07 6.77
N SER A 37 -10.17 -11.02 7.51
CA SER A 37 -10.40 -9.61 7.12
C SER A 37 -9.40 -9.13 6.08
N GLU A 38 -8.17 -9.64 6.13
CA GLU A 38 -7.07 -9.25 5.26
C GLU A 38 -6.98 -10.09 3.98
N MET A 39 -7.27 -11.38 4.04
CA MET A 39 -7.12 -12.28 2.90
C MET A 39 -8.38 -13.12 2.67
N PRO A 40 -8.89 -13.21 1.43
CA PRO A 40 -10.05 -14.04 1.11
C PRO A 40 -9.84 -15.50 1.52
N VAL A 41 -10.74 -16.05 2.33
CA VAL A 41 -10.66 -17.45 2.82
C VAL A 41 -10.67 -18.48 1.68
N GLY A 42 -11.22 -18.10 0.51
CA GLY A 42 -11.21 -18.91 -0.71
C GLY A 42 -9.82 -19.13 -1.33
N PHE A 43 -8.77 -18.42 -0.87
CA PHE A 43 -7.39 -18.66 -1.31
C PHE A 43 -6.81 -19.97 -0.72
N GLY A 44 -7.48 -20.55 0.27
CA GLY A 44 -7.15 -21.86 0.83
C GLY A 44 -6.15 -21.79 2.00
N VAL A 45 -6.00 -22.94 2.67
CA VAL A 45 -5.24 -23.04 3.94
C VAL A 45 -3.79 -22.56 3.80
N GLU A 46 -3.06 -22.94 2.73
CA GLU A 46 -1.66 -22.54 2.55
C GLU A 46 -1.49 -21.02 2.40
N ALA A 47 -2.38 -20.36 1.64
CA ALA A 47 -2.37 -18.90 1.52
C ALA A 47 -2.68 -18.22 2.86
N LEU A 48 -3.65 -18.74 3.60
CA LEU A 48 -4.00 -18.20 4.91
C LEU A 48 -2.91 -18.45 5.97
N LYS A 49 -2.09 -19.52 5.84
CA LYS A 49 -0.87 -19.71 6.66
C LYS A 49 0.15 -18.61 6.43
N VAL A 50 0.35 -18.21 5.17
CA VAL A 50 1.22 -17.06 4.83
C VAL A 50 0.72 -15.80 5.53
N GLN A 51 -0.57 -15.49 5.39
CA GLN A 51 -1.18 -14.32 6.03
C GLN A 51 -1.11 -14.39 7.55
N ALA A 52 -1.34 -15.55 8.15
CA ALA A 52 -1.29 -15.72 9.60
C ALA A 52 0.12 -15.46 10.18
N VAL A 53 1.18 -15.98 9.53
CA VAL A 53 2.56 -15.73 9.95
C VAL A 53 2.93 -14.25 9.77
N CYS A 54 2.54 -13.62 8.65
CA CYS A 54 2.73 -12.19 8.43
C CYS A 54 2.01 -11.37 9.51
N ALA A 55 0.71 -11.59 9.71
CA ALA A 55 -0.08 -10.83 10.65
C ALA A 55 0.42 -11.00 12.10
N ARG A 56 0.85 -12.21 12.47
CA ARG A 56 1.44 -12.48 13.79
C ARG A 56 2.76 -11.75 13.98
N SER A 57 3.66 -11.80 12.99
CA SER A 57 4.95 -11.10 13.04
C SER A 57 4.76 -9.59 13.14
N TYR A 58 3.84 -9.02 12.35
CA TYR A 58 3.46 -7.61 12.42
C TYR A 58 2.95 -7.24 13.81
N ALA A 59 2.00 -8.00 14.37
CA ALA A 59 1.42 -7.74 15.68
C ALA A 59 2.48 -7.80 16.79
N TYR A 60 3.39 -8.80 16.77
CA TYR A 60 4.51 -8.87 17.72
C TYR A 60 5.38 -7.61 17.71
N ARG A 61 5.64 -7.04 16.52
CA ARG A 61 6.41 -5.78 16.43
C ARG A 61 5.66 -4.61 17.04
N GLN A 62 4.33 -4.57 16.95
CA GLN A 62 3.53 -3.51 17.55
C GLN A 62 3.49 -3.58 19.09
N LEU A 63 3.66 -4.76 19.70
CA LEU A 63 3.74 -4.89 21.16
C LEU A 63 4.91 -4.09 21.76
N THR A 64 5.96 -3.83 20.97
CA THR A 64 7.11 -3.01 21.40
C THR A 64 6.99 -1.54 21.00
N ASN A 65 6.05 -1.18 20.13
CA ASN A 65 5.86 0.16 19.55
C ASN A 65 4.55 0.78 19.97
N SER A 66 4.22 0.84 21.23
CA SER A 66 2.94 1.29 21.79
C SER A 66 2.47 2.64 21.27
N CYS A 67 1.92 2.68 20.05
CA CYS A 67 1.41 3.92 19.42
C CYS A 67 0.30 4.58 20.22
N TYR A 68 -0.48 3.77 20.95
CA TYR A 68 -1.60 4.21 21.76
C TYR A 68 -1.39 3.92 23.26
N SER A 69 -0.15 4.05 23.74
CA SER A 69 0.20 3.80 25.14
C SER A 69 -0.61 4.61 26.13
N GLU A 70 -1.03 5.81 25.76
CA GLU A 70 -1.91 6.68 26.58
C GLU A 70 -3.29 6.06 26.84
N TYR A 71 -3.74 5.17 25.93
CA TYR A 71 -5.01 4.44 26.05
C TYR A 71 -4.83 2.99 26.51
N GLY A 72 -3.59 2.55 26.75
CA GLY A 72 -3.29 1.15 27.05
C GLY A 72 -3.42 0.19 25.85
N ALA A 73 -3.43 0.71 24.61
CA ALA A 73 -3.57 -0.05 23.40
C ALA A 73 -2.28 -0.06 22.57
N HIS A 74 -2.09 -1.09 21.72
CA HIS A 74 -0.93 -1.24 20.83
C HIS A 74 -1.25 -0.84 19.40
N VAL A 75 -2.47 -1.10 18.94
CA VAL A 75 -2.94 -0.88 17.57
C VAL A 75 -4.41 -0.44 17.59
N ASP A 76 -4.88 0.12 16.48
CA ASP A 76 -6.31 0.26 16.21
C ASP A 76 -6.79 -0.80 15.19
N ASP A 77 -8.08 -0.81 14.89
CA ASP A 77 -8.73 -1.75 13.96
C ASP A 77 -8.78 -1.28 12.50
N SER A 78 -8.08 -0.19 12.20
CA SER A 78 -8.08 0.44 10.87
C SER A 78 -6.99 -0.10 9.95
N THR A 79 -7.06 0.32 8.69
CA THR A 79 -6.03 0.04 7.66
C THR A 79 -4.68 0.72 7.91
N GLN A 80 -4.53 1.52 8.98
CA GLN A 80 -3.23 2.05 9.40
C GLN A 80 -2.37 0.97 10.08
N PHE A 81 -3.03 -0.07 10.63
CA PHE A 81 -2.38 -1.24 11.20
C PHE A 81 -2.81 -2.50 10.45
N GLN A 82 -3.76 -3.27 11.00
CA GLN A 82 -4.30 -4.47 10.38
C GLN A 82 -5.82 -4.43 10.45
N VAL A 83 -6.47 -4.73 9.33
CA VAL A 83 -7.94 -4.70 9.30
C VAL A 83 -8.52 -5.75 10.24
N TYR A 84 -9.35 -5.27 11.17
CA TYR A 84 -10.08 -6.07 12.14
C TYR A 84 -11.59 -5.81 11.98
N ASN A 85 -12.20 -6.42 10.96
CA ASN A 85 -13.61 -6.16 10.62
C ASN A 85 -14.62 -6.85 11.55
N ASN A 86 -14.15 -7.58 12.56
CA ASN A 86 -14.99 -8.39 13.43
C ASN A 86 -15.99 -9.26 12.66
N THR A 87 -15.53 -9.84 11.54
CA THR A 87 -16.28 -10.78 10.71
C THR A 87 -16.43 -12.12 11.44
N ASN A 88 -17.35 -12.97 10.97
CA ASN A 88 -17.47 -14.33 11.48
C ASN A 88 -16.16 -15.10 11.34
N GLU A 89 -15.85 -15.95 12.32
CA GLU A 89 -14.72 -16.88 12.26
C GLU A 89 -14.90 -17.84 11.07
N SER A 90 -13.77 -18.27 10.52
CA SER A 90 -13.72 -19.21 9.41
C SER A 90 -12.91 -20.42 9.81
N GLU A 91 -13.51 -21.62 9.73
CA GLU A 91 -12.81 -22.88 10.01
C GLU A 91 -11.53 -23.04 9.19
N VAL A 92 -11.52 -22.53 7.95
CA VAL A 92 -10.32 -22.56 7.07
C VAL A 92 -9.22 -21.66 7.62
N ALA A 93 -9.58 -20.45 8.08
CA ALA A 93 -8.64 -19.52 8.69
C ALA A 93 -8.16 -20.02 10.05
N ASP A 94 -9.07 -20.53 10.89
CA ASP A 94 -8.74 -21.10 12.20
C ASP A 94 -7.75 -22.27 12.08
N ARG A 95 -7.94 -23.13 11.07
CA ARG A 95 -6.99 -24.20 10.77
C ARG A 95 -5.61 -23.65 10.37
N ALA A 96 -5.56 -22.65 9.49
CA ALA A 96 -4.29 -22.04 9.07
C ALA A 96 -3.55 -21.40 10.24
N ILE A 97 -4.25 -20.69 11.13
CA ILE A 97 -3.72 -20.08 12.35
C ILE A 97 -3.18 -21.16 13.30
N SER A 98 -3.97 -22.21 13.54
CA SER A 98 -3.58 -23.32 14.41
C SER A 98 -2.37 -24.11 13.87
N ASP A 99 -2.34 -24.39 12.56
CA ASP A 99 -1.21 -25.08 11.89
C ASP A 99 0.10 -24.27 11.95
N THR A 100 0.00 -22.97 12.18
CA THR A 100 1.15 -22.03 12.27
C THR A 100 1.24 -21.36 13.65
N ALA A 101 0.64 -21.96 14.69
CA ALA A 101 0.59 -21.35 16.02
C ALA A 101 2.00 -20.96 16.52
N GLY A 102 2.15 -19.71 16.98
CA GLY A 102 3.41 -19.16 17.45
C GLY A 102 4.46 -18.90 16.36
N ALA A 103 4.24 -19.29 15.08
CA ALA A 103 5.20 -19.07 14.02
C ALA A 103 5.26 -17.60 13.60
N VAL A 104 6.47 -17.05 13.56
CA VAL A 104 6.79 -15.67 13.14
C VAL A 104 7.96 -15.68 12.17
N LEU A 105 8.12 -14.58 11.42
CA LEU A 105 9.30 -14.35 10.59
C LEU A 105 10.40 -13.67 11.39
N LYS A 106 11.62 -14.23 11.34
CA LYS A 106 12.81 -13.66 11.97
C LYS A 106 13.92 -13.39 10.95
N TYR A 107 14.65 -12.32 11.19
CA TYR A 107 15.92 -12.00 10.52
C TYR A 107 16.97 -11.74 11.61
N ASN A 108 18.10 -12.45 11.57
CA ASN A 108 19.12 -12.38 12.61
C ASN A 108 18.55 -12.58 14.04
N SER A 109 17.65 -13.54 14.21
CA SER A 109 16.96 -13.90 15.47
C SER A 109 15.95 -12.88 16.00
N GLU A 110 15.75 -11.75 15.33
CA GLU A 110 14.76 -10.74 15.69
C GLU A 110 13.49 -10.91 14.84
N VAL A 111 12.32 -10.78 15.46
CA VAL A 111 11.04 -10.76 14.73
C VAL A 111 11.01 -9.54 13.82
N VAL A 112 10.73 -9.76 12.53
CA VAL A 112 10.73 -8.69 11.53
C VAL A 112 9.35 -8.04 11.37
N GLN A 113 9.37 -6.79 10.92
CA GLN A 113 8.17 -6.15 10.39
C GLN A 113 7.75 -6.86 9.11
N THR A 114 6.44 -7.08 8.92
CA THR A 114 5.91 -7.79 7.75
C THR A 114 4.80 -6.96 7.13
N TYR A 115 5.14 -6.05 6.23
CA TYR A 115 4.16 -5.32 5.45
C TYR A 115 3.61 -6.19 4.32
N TYR A 116 2.34 -5.99 3.97
CA TYR A 116 1.69 -6.65 2.85
C TYR A 116 0.68 -5.70 2.20
N TYR A 117 0.31 -6.00 0.98
CA TYR A 117 -0.59 -5.18 0.16
C TYR A 117 -1.37 -6.08 -0.81
N SER A 118 -2.42 -5.53 -1.41
CA SER A 118 -3.37 -6.32 -2.20
C SER A 118 -2.78 -6.97 -3.46
N THR A 119 -2.22 -6.15 -4.38
CA THR A 119 -1.90 -6.60 -5.76
C THR A 119 -0.59 -5.98 -6.23
N SER A 120 0.33 -6.79 -6.73
CA SER A 120 1.59 -6.33 -7.34
C SER A 120 1.38 -5.93 -8.80
N CYS A 121 2.21 -5.01 -9.28
CA CYS A 121 2.36 -4.73 -10.71
C CYS A 121 3.42 -5.62 -11.41
N GLY A 122 3.90 -6.67 -10.75
CA GLY A 122 4.99 -7.56 -11.22
C GLY A 122 6.31 -7.33 -10.49
N VAL A 123 6.35 -6.40 -9.52
CA VAL A 123 7.52 -6.10 -8.70
C VAL A 123 7.09 -5.56 -7.34
N THR A 124 7.91 -5.76 -6.30
CA THR A 124 7.79 -5.08 -5.01
C THR A 124 8.71 -3.86 -4.95
N THR A 125 8.61 -3.08 -3.89
CA THR A 125 9.53 -1.97 -3.59
C THR A 125 10.05 -2.08 -2.16
N ASP A 126 11.02 -1.24 -1.80
CA ASP A 126 11.60 -1.16 -0.48
C ASP A 126 10.99 -0.03 0.37
N VAL A 127 11.44 0.07 1.63
CA VAL A 127 10.98 1.09 2.59
C VAL A 127 11.45 2.52 2.25
N GLY A 128 12.33 2.68 1.26
CA GLY A 128 12.71 3.97 0.70
C GLY A 128 11.51 4.72 0.13
N LEU A 129 10.44 4.01 -0.25
CA LEU A 129 9.15 4.60 -0.62
C LEU A 129 8.59 5.56 0.45
N TRP A 130 8.82 5.25 1.72
CA TRP A 130 8.39 6.07 2.86
C TRP A 130 9.50 6.96 3.43
N GLY A 131 10.67 6.97 2.77
CA GLY A 131 11.83 7.75 3.19
C GLY A 131 12.65 7.11 4.32
N SER A 132 12.43 5.82 4.60
CA SER A 132 13.25 5.05 5.53
C SER A 132 14.52 4.53 4.83
N ASP A 133 15.62 4.37 5.59
CA ASP A 133 16.85 3.77 5.05
C ASP A 133 16.64 2.27 4.81
N PRO A 134 16.71 1.78 3.55
CA PRO A 134 16.53 0.37 3.24
C PRO A 134 17.58 -0.55 3.89
N SER A 135 18.75 -0.04 4.24
CA SER A 135 19.80 -0.85 4.89
C SER A 135 19.38 -1.40 6.25
N GLY A 136 18.45 -0.73 6.94
CA GLY A 136 17.85 -1.20 8.18
C GLY A 136 16.81 -2.32 8.00
N TYR A 137 16.40 -2.59 6.76
CA TYR A 137 15.33 -3.54 6.44
C TYR A 137 15.70 -4.41 5.23
N PRO A 138 16.81 -5.18 5.27
CA PRO A 138 17.33 -5.90 4.10
C PRO A 138 16.37 -6.97 3.55
N TYR A 139 15.38 -7.38 4.34
CA TYR A 139 14.32 -8.31 3.95
C TYR A 139 13.15 -7.62 3.18
N PHE A 140 13.20 -6.31 2.97
CA PHE A 140 12.29 -5.57 2.10
C PHE A 140 12.95 -5.12 0.79
N SER A 141 13.85 -5.91 0.25
CA SER A 141 14.41 -5.65 -1.07
C SER A 141 13.33 -5.79 -2.16
N SER A 142 13.48 -5.01 -3.23
CA SER A 142 12.62 -5.18 -4.41
C SER A 142 12.81 -6.56 -5.03
N VAL A 143 11.71 -7.29 -5.26
CA VAL A 143 11.70 -8.60 -5.91
C VAL A 143 10.75 -8.61 -7.10
N THR A 144 11.09 -9.34 -8.16
CA THR A 144 10.17 -9.62 -9.26
C THR A 144 9.08 -10.56 -8.78
N VAL A 145 7.82 -10.15 -8.84
CA VAL A 145 6.65 -10.95 -8.42
C VAL A 145 6.15 -11.75 -9.62
N GLY A 146 6.96 -12.68 -10.07
CA GLY A 146 6.69 -13.48 -11.27
C GLY A 146 7.48 -14.79 -11.30
N ARG A 147 7.10 -15.67 -12.22
CA ARG A 147 7.74 -16.97 -12.47
C ARG A 147 9.12 -16.82 -13.12
N THR A 148 9.36 -15.69 -13.77
CA THR A 148 10.64 -15.33 -14.40
C THR A 148 11.23 -14.11 -13.74
N LYS A 149 12.54 -14.13 -13.44
CA LYS A 149 13.24 -12.96 -12.88
C LYS A 149 13.45 -11.92 -13.97
N LYS A 150 13.18 -10.66 -13.63
CA LYS A 150 13.46 -9.49 -14.46
C LYS A 150 14.58 -8.69 -13.78
N SER A 151 15.59 -8.28 -14.54
CA SER A 151 16.68 -7.44 -14.06
C SER A 151 16.65 -6.12 -14.83
N THR A 152 15.91 -5.13 -14.33
CA THR A 152 15.80 -3.81 -14.94
C THR A 152 15.83 -2.77 -13.82
N ASP A 153 16.59 -1.70 -14.00
CA ASP A 153 16.58 -0.57 -13.09
C ASP A 153 15.31 0.26 -13.31
N LEU A 154 14.30 0.00 -12.48
CA LEU A 154 13.00 0.66 -12.55
C LEU A 154 13.00 2.07 -11.90
N LYS A 155 14.12 2.56 -11.38
CA LYS A 155 14.27 3.98 -11.01
C LYS A 155 14.40 4.86 -12.25
N ASN A 156 14.85 4.29 -13.36
CA ASN A 156 14.91 4.98 -14.65
C ASN A 156 13.50 5.15 -15.21
N GLU A 157 13.11 6.36 -15.59
CA GLU A 157 11.75 6.71 -16.04
C GLU A 157 11.37 5.96 -17.32
N GLU A 158 12.26 5.90 -18.31
CA GLU A 158 12.00 5.23 -19.59
C GLU A 158 11.87 3.70 -19.40
N ALA A 159 12.73 3.12 -18.58
CA ALA A 159 12.67 1.70 -18.25
C ALA A 159 11.39 1.35 -17.48
N PHE A 160 10.98 2.23 -16.54
CA PHE A 160 9.72 2.05 -15.82
C PHE A 160 8.51 2.21 -16.74
N GLU A 161 8.53 3.19 -17.65
CA GLU A 161 7.47 3.36 -18.64
C GLU A 161 7.28 2.12 -19.50
N GLN A 162 8.37 1.54 -20.01
CA GLN A 162 8.33 0.30 -20.76
C GLN A 162 7.76 -0.86 -19.91
N PHE A 163 8.18 -0.97 -18.68
CA PHE A 163 7.70 -1.99 -17.74
C PHE A 163 6.20 -1.87 -17.48
N ILE A 164 5.73 -0.67 -17.10
CA ILE A 164 4.34 -0.50 -16.63
C ILE A 164 3.31 -0.56 -17.78
N THR A 165 3.73 -0.22 -18.99
CA THR A 165 2.88 -0.32 -20.18
C THR A 165 2.87 -1.72 -20.81
N THR A 166 3.79 -2.60 -20.40
CA THR A 166 3.85 -4.00 -20.83
C THR A 166 3.09 -4.88 -19.85
N ARG A 167 2.40 -5.91 -20.36
CA ARG A 167 1.77 -6.96 -19.57
C ARG A 167 2.56 -8.25 -19.75
N ASP A 168 2.89 -8.93 -18.65
CA ASP A 168 3.67 -10.17 -18.67
C ASP A 168 2.89 -11.29 -17.96
N GLU A 169 2.50 -12.31 -18.71
CA GLU A 169 1.73 -13.46 -18.21
C GLU A 169 2.50 -14.31 -17.19
N SER A 170 3.82 -14.12 -17.10
CA SER A 170 4.63 -14.78 -16.07
C SER A 170 4.47 -14.13 -14.68
N ASP A 171 3.90 -12.93 -14.58
CA ASP A 171 3.66 -12.28 -13.30
C ASP A 171 2.51 -12.96 -12.54
N TYR A 172 2.68 -13.17 -11.23
CA TYR A 172 1.70 -13.88 -10.41
C TYR A 172 0.35 -13.15 -10.31
N ASP A 173 0.36 -11.82 -10.34
CA ASP A 173 -0.84 -10.99 -10.28
C ASP A 173 -1.45 -10.66 -11.65
N TYR A 174 -0.95 -11.23 -12.76
CA TYR A 174 -1.34 -10.90 -14.12
C TYR A 174 -2.85 -10.84 -14.36
N ASN A 175 -3.62 -11.75 -13.75
CA ASN A 175 -5.08 -11.82 -13.91
C ASN A 175 -5.86 -10.93 -12.96
N CYS A 176 -5.20 -10.22 -12.05
CA CYS A 176 -5.87 -9.35 -11.08
C CYS A 176 -6.35 -8.06 -11.75
N ALA A 177 -7.49 -7.56 -11.32
CA ALA A 177 -8.11 -6.36 -11.92
C ALA A 177 -7.17 -5.16 -11.91
N LEU A 178 -6.48 -4.91 -10.78
CA LEU A 178 -5.58 -3.77 -10.62
C LEU A 178 -4.11 -4.09 -10.91
N TYR A 179 -3.80 -5.24 -11.56
CA TYR A 179 -2.44 -5.52 -12.06
C TYR A 179 -1.97 -4.44 -13.05
N ARG A 180 -2.88 -3.92 -13.89
CA ARG A 180 -2.71 -2.73 -14.72
C ARG A 180 -3.96 -1.88 -14.66
N TRP A 181 -3.78 -0.56 -14.61
CA TRP A 181 -4.87 0.40 -14.61
C TRP A 181 -4.49 1.69 -15.35
N GLU A 182 -5.49 2.41 -15.85
CA GLU A 182 -5.34 3.65 -16.58
C GLU A 182 -6.47 4.62 -16.23
N LEU A 183 -6.10 5.82 -15.80
CA LEU A 183 -7.02 6.94 -15.58
C LEU A 183 -6.76 8.01 -16.63
N THR A 184 -7.75 8.26 -17.51
CA THR A 184 -7.74 9.41 -18.42
C THR A 184 -8.61 10.50 -17.84
N ILE A 185 -8.04 11.67 -17.59
CA ILE A 185 -8.71 12.77 -16.90
C ILE A 185 -8.40 14.11 -17.57
N SER A 186 -9.43 14.96 -17.74
CA SER A 186 -9.21 16.31 -18.26
C SER A 186 -8.38 17.17 -17.30
N ARG A 187 -7.70 18.17 -17.82
CA ARG A 187 -6.93 19.12 -17.01
C ARG A 187 -7.82 19.81 -15.97
N GLU A 188 -9.00 20.21 -16.38
CA GLU A 188 -9.98 20.90 -15.52
C GLU A 188 -10.39 20.01 -14.34
N GLU A 189 -10.82 18.77 -14.62
CA GLU A 189 -11.28 17.82 -13.60
C GLU A 189 -10.16 17.43 -12.65
N LEU A 190 -8.94 17.17 -13.18
CA LEU A 190 -7.78 16.87 -12.33
C LEU A 190 -7.44 18.05 -11.43
N SER A 191 -7.39 19.28 -11.99
CA SER A 191 -7.11 20.49 -11.20
C SER A 191 -8.13 20.71 -10.10
N LYS A 192 -9.42 20.55 -10.41
CA LYS A 192 -10.52 20.67 -9.45
C LYS A 192 -10.40 19.64 -8.33
N SER A 193 -10.23 18.34 -8.68
CA SER A 193 -10.08 17.26 -7.71
C SER A 193 -8.84 17.45 -6.84
N PHE A 194 -7.69 17.77 -7.43
CA PHE A 194 -6.43 18.00 -6.73
C PHE A 194 -6.54 19.16 -5.73
N ASN A 195 -7.00 20.32 -6.18
CA ASN A 195 -7.11 21.52 -5.33
C ASN A 195 -8.10 21.31 -4.17
N SER A 196 -9.16 20.54 -4.36
CA SER A 196 -10.15 20.28 -3.30
C SER A 196 -9.57 19.52 -2.10
N LYS A 197 -8.51 18.76 -2.31
CA LYS A 197 -7.82 17.91 -1.30
C LYS A 197 -6.53 18.51 -0.78
N LEU A 198 -5.94 19.46 -1.52
CA LEU A 198 -4.56 19.94 -1.28
C LEU A 198 -4.37 20.54 0.11
N TYR A 199 -5.29 21.39 0.54
CA TYR A 199 -5.20 22.06 1.84
C TYR A 199 -5.24 21.07 3.01
N GLU A 200 -6.17 20.12 2.98
CA GLU A 200 -6.31 19.11 4.02
C GLU A 200 -5.05 18.21 4.09
N ARG A 201 -4.52 17.80 2.93
CA ARG A 201 -3.28 17.01 2.88
C ARG A 201 -2.07 17.79 3.38
N TYR A 202 -1.96 19.07 3.03
CA TYR A 202 -0.91 19.93 3.57
C TYR A 202 -1.01 20.02 5.10
N MET A 203 -2.19 20.23 5.65
CA MET A 203 -2.38 20.34 7.11
C MET A 203 -2.05 19.02 7.84
N ALA A 204 -2.32 17.88 7.22
CA ALA A 204 -2.01 16.58 7.80
C ALA A 204 -0.49 16.29 7.83
N VAL A 205 0.25 16.69 6.78
CA VAL A 205 1.69 16.40 6.66
C VAL A 205 2.46 17.57 6.01
N PRO A 206 2.61 18.71 6.70
CA PRO A 206 3.17 19.96 6.11
C PRO A 206 4.59 19.81 5.55
N GLY A 207 5.40 18.92 6.12
CA GLY A 207 6.77 18.65 5.65
C GLY A 207 6.87 17.79 4.40
N LYS A 208 5.73 17.28 3.89
CA LYS A 208 5.67 16.41 2.71
C LYS A 208 5.03 17.07 1.49
N ILE A 209 4.45 18.25 1.64
CA ILE A 209 3.88 19.07 0.57
C ILE A 209 4.54 20.42 0.65
N LEU A 210 5.40 20.72 -0.33
CA LEU A 210 6.25 21.89 -0.34
C LEU A 210 5.86 22.80 -1.49
N THR A 211 5.73 24.11 -1.24
CA THR A 211 5.40 25.12 -2.25
C THR A 211 6.67 25.83 -2.72
N GLN A 212 6.79 26.08 -4.01
CA GLN A 212 7.91 26.83 -4.56
C GLN A 212 7.76 28.32 -4.23
N ASN A 213 8.79 28.89 -3.57
CA ASN A 213 8.85 30.31 -3.25
C ASN A 213 9.40 31.15 -4.43
N GLU A 214 9.44 32.48 -4.28
CA GLU A 214 9.96 33.38 -5.30
C GLU A 214 11.46 33.18 -5.64
N ALA A 215 12.23 32.60 -4.72
CA ALA A 215 13.63 32.23 -4.95
C ALA A 215 13.76 30.87 -5.71
N GLY A 216 12.66 30.20 -6.01
CA GLY A 216 12.66 28.90 -6.70
C GLY A 216 12.84 27.71 -5.76
N GLU A 217 12.90 27.91 -4.44
CA GLU A 217 13.08 26.86 -3.44
C GLU A 217 11.75 26.26 -3.02
N PHE A 218 11.72 24.96 -2.77
CA PHE A 218 10.55 24.26 -2.22
C PHE A 218 10.56 24.28 -0.70
N VAL A 219 9.60 24.98 -0.11
CA VAL A 219 9.48 25.19 1.34
C VAL A 219 8.10 24.76 1.86
N SER A 220 8.03 24.35 3.13
CA SER A 220 6.74 24.07 3.77
C SER A 220 5.99 25.38 3.99
N GLN A 221 5.02 25.63 3.12
CA GLN A 221 4.17 26.81 3.15
C GLN A 221 2.73 26.40 2.88
N LYS A 222 1.80 26.97 3.68
CA LYS A 222 0.36 26.72 3.53
C LYS A 222 -0.12 27.01 2.12
N ILE A 223 -0.77 26.01 1.52
CA ILE A 223 -1.27 26.05 0.15
C ILE A 223 -2.67 25.44 0.08
N SER A 224 -3.54 26.02 -0.74
CA SER A 224 -4.89 25.49 -0.98
C SER A 224 -5.20 25.30 -2.48
N THR A 225 -4.38 25.85 -3.36
CA THR A 225 -4.56 25.71 -4.81
C THR A 225 -3.25 25.88 -5.54
N VAL A 226 -3.07 25.12 -6.61
CA VAL A 226 -2.02 25.31 -7.63
C VAL A 226 -2.59 26.01 -8.88
N GLY A 227 -3.87 26.34 -8.88
CA GLY A 227 -4.59 26.77 -10.08
C GLY A 227 -4.85 25.60 -11.02
N ASN A 228 -4.73 25.85 -12.34
CA ASN A 228 -4.80 24.79 -13.34
C ASN A 228 -3.46 24.07 -13.46
N ILE A 229 -3.47 22.74 -13.35
CA ILE A 229 -2.28 21.92 -13.50
C ILE A 229 -1.79 21.98 -14.94
N GLN A 230 -0.57 22.46 -15.15
CA GLN A 230 0.06 22.61 -16.45
C GLN A 230 0.93 21.40 -16.80
N ASP A 231 1.61 20.83 -15.78
CA ASP A 231 2.45 19.65 -15.95
C ASP A 231 2.68 18.90 -14.63
N ILE A 232 3.11 17.64 -14.73
CA ILE A 232 3.43 16.76 -13.62
C ILE A 232 4.77 16.10 -13.91
N ILE A 233 5.75 16.32 -13.02
CA ILE A 233 7.12 15.83 -13.18
C ILE A 233 7.41 14.81 -12.08
N VAL A 234 7.79 13.60 -12.44
CA VAL A 234 8.30 12.60 -11.48
C VAL A 234 9.73 12.98 -11.14
N ASN A 235 9.99 13.26 -9.86
CA ASN A 235 11.32 13.65 -9.38
C ASN A 235 12.17 12.44 -8.99
N SER A 236 11.54 11.43 -8.39
CA SER A 236 12.26 10.24 -7.91
C SER A 236 11.33 9.03 -7.77
N ARG A 237 11.96 7.84 -7.84
CA ARG A 237 11.34 6.53 -7.64
C ARG A 237 12.13 5.71 -6.62
N ALA A 238 11.45 4.91 -5.81
CA ALA A 238 12.05 3.88 -4.97
C ALA A 238 12.50 2.68 -5.83
N ASP A 239 13.21 1.73 -5.24
CA ASP A 239 13.47 0.44 -5.87
C ASP A 239 12.16 -0.20 -6.31
N GLY A 240 12.14 -0.83 -7.49
CA GLY A 240 10.89 -1.35 -8.05
C GLY A 240 10.03 -0.30 -8.78
N GLY A 241 10.39 0.98 -8.74
CA GLY A 241 9.83 2.02 -9.60
C GLY A 241 8.64 2.80 -9.03
N ALA A 242 8.23 2.56 -7.79
CA ALA A 242 7.19 3.35 -7.14
C ALA A 242 7.61 4.82 -7.00
N VAL A 243 6.75 5.77 -7.38
CA VAL A 243 7.03 7.21 -7.28
C VAL A 243 7.09 7.64 -5.83
N THR A 244 8.18 8.28 -5.43
CA THR A 244 8.41 8.83 -4.08
C THR A 244 8.20 10.34 -4.03
N SER A 245 8.42 11.04 -5.15
CA SER A 245 8.30 12.49 -5.24
C SER A 245 7.82 12.93 -6.61
N VAL A 246 6.90 13.88 -6.64
CA VAL A 246 6.43 14.56 -7.85
C VAL A 246 6.44 16.08 -7.67
N THR A 247 6.67 16.80 -8.75
CA THR A 247 6.41 18.25 -8.83
C THR A 247 5.21 18.51 -9.73
N VAL A 248 4.23 19.22 -9.22
CA VAL A 248 3.05 19.70 -9.95
C VAL A 248 3.30 21.16 -10.31
N LEU A 249 3.33 21.46 -11.61
CA LEU A 249 3.40 22.81 -12.13
C LEU A 249 1.99 23.34 -12.37
N GLY A 250 1.60 24.38 -11.64
CA GLY A 250 0.31 25.04 -11.79
C GLY A 250 0.45 26.47 -12.32
N ASP A 251 -0.62 27.06 -12.78
CA ASP A 251 -0.61 28.46 -13.24
C ASP A 251 -0.67 29.47 -12.07
N ALA A 252 -1.02 29.03 -10.85
CA ALA A 252 -1.01 29.86 -9.66
C ALA A 252 0.17 29.56 -8.71
N ALA A 253 0.60 28.31 -8.62
CA ALA A 253 1.74 27.89 -7.78
C ALA A 253 2.27 26.52 -8.23
N ASN A 254 3.55 26.27 -7.93
CA ASN A 254 4.17 24.97 -8.08
C ASN A 254 4.30 24.29 -6.71
N VAL A 255 4.00 22.98 -6.65
CA VAL A 255 4.15 22.21 -5.43
C VAL A 255 4.95 20.93 -5.68
N ARG A 256 5.77 20.55 -4.70
CA ARG A 256 6.42 19.24 -4.65
C ARG A 256 5.79 18.39 -3.55
N ILE A 257 5.52 17.15 -3.86
CA ILE A 257 4.87 16.18 -2.97
C ILE A 257 5.83 15.03 -2.76
N ASP A 258 6.34 14.87 -1.53
CA ASP A 258 7.33 13.88 -1.12
C ASP A 258 6.69 12.80 -0.22
N SER A 259 5.51 12.30 -0.61
CA SER A 259 4.75 11.29 0.13
C SER A 259 3.90 10.44 -0.81
N GLU A 260 4.11 9.12 -0.78
CA GLU A 260 3.33 8.14 -1.54
C GLU A 260 1.83 8.29 -1.28
N SER A 261 1.42 8.34 -0.02
CA SER A 261 0.00 8.44 0.34
C SER A 261 -0.64 9.76 -0.13
N CYS A 262 0.10 10.88 -0.05
CA CYS A 262 -0.38 12.15 -0.58
C CYS A 262 -0.50 12.14 -2.10
N ILE A 263 0.47 11.55 -2.81
CA ILE A 263 0.40 11.40 -4.27
C ILE A 263 -0.86 10.61 -4.64
N ARG A 264 -1.10 9.47 -4.03
CA ARG A 264 -2.31 8.67 -4.32
C ARG A 264 -3.60 9.45 -4.11
N VAL A 265 -3.74 10.10 -2.97
CA VAL A 265 -4.96 10.87 -2.64
C VAL A 265 -5.16 12.06 -3.57
N LEU A 266 -4.11 12.85 -3.82
CA LEU A 266 -4.22 14.09 -4.60
C LEU A 266 -4.53 13.84 -6.07
N PHE A 267 -4.01 12.76 -6.66
CA PHE A 267 -4.23 12.41 -8.07
C PHE A 267 -5.42 11.47 -8.29
N GLY A 268 -6.06 10.96 -7.24
CA GLY A 268 -7.29 10.18 -7.38
C GLY A 268 -8.49 11.07 -7.73
N CYS A 269 -9.50 10.49 -8.40
CA CYS A 269 -10.72 11.19 -8.76
C CYS A 269 -11.89 10.20 -8.76
N ASP A 270 -12.82 10.40 -7.82
CA ASP A 270 -14.00 9.54 -7.62
C ASP A 270 -15.18 9.82 -8.57
N SER A 271 -15.03 10.79 -9.46
CA SER A 271 -16.00 11.12 -10.50
C SER A 271 -15.64 10.54 -11.88
N ILE A 272 -14.47 9.92 -12.03
CA ILE A 272 -13.96 9.41 -13.30
C ILE A 272 -13.70 7.90 -13.21
N GLU A 273 -14.19 7.17 -14.21
CA GLU A 273 -13.90 5.74 -14.34
C GLU A 273 -12.43 5.49 -14.73
N MET A 274 -11.79 4.64 -13.96
CA MET A 274 -10.47 4.11 -14.23
C MET A 274 -10.61 2.78 -14.97
N LYS A 275 -9.94 2.62 -16.10
CA LYS A 275 -9.81 1.32 -16.78
C LYS A 275 -8.91 0.42 -15.94
N THR A 276 -9.29 -0.85 -15.85
CA THR A 276 -8.49 -1.88 -15.16
C THR A 276 -8.22 -3.05 -16.12
N ASN A 277 -7.46 -4.01 -15.63
CA ASN A 277 -7.15 -5.22 -16.37
C ASN A 277 -8.41 -6.03 -16.78
N THR A 278 -9.50 -5.93 -16.04
CA THR A 278 -10.72 -6.74 -16.20
C THR A 278 -12.00 -5.94 -16.40
N GLY A 279 -11.92 -4.62 -16.49
CA GLY A 279 -13.10 -3.74 -16.63
C GLY A 279 -12.81 -2.32 -16.23
N THR A 280 -13.76 -1.67 -15.52
CA THR A 280 -13.60 -0.32 -14.98
C THR A 280 -13.92 -0.28 -13.50
N THR A 281 -13.40 0.74 -12.81
CA THR A 281 -13.70 1.03 -11.40
C THR A 281 -13.61 2.52 -11.14
N VAL A 282 -14.17 2.97 -10.02
CA VAL A 282 -14.05 4.35 -9.54
C VAL A 282 -13.36 4.33 -8.19
N MET A 283 -12.34 5.17 -8.03
CA MET A 283 -11.55 5.23 -6.79
C MET A 283 -11.23 6.68 -6.41
N SER A 284 -11.38 7.02 -5.14
CA SER A 284 -11.06 8.35 -4.58
C SER A 284 -9.55 8.63 -4.49
N SER A 285 -8.72 7.60 -4.63
CA SER A 285 -7.25 7.68 -4.67
C SER A 285 -6.70 6.80 -5.78
N LEU A 286 -5.48 7.08 -6.27
CA LEU A 286 -4.79 6.14 -7.15
C LEU A 286 -4.58 4.80 -6.42
N PRO A 287 -4.66 3.66 -7.12
CA PRO A 287 -4.43 2.34 -6.50
C PRO A 287 -3.03 2.20 -5.90
N SER A 288 -2.03 2.79 -6.55
CA SER A 288 -0.61 2.74 -6.15
C SER A 288 0.14 3.95 -6.72
N THR A 289 1.43 4.09 -6.37
CA THR A 289 2.35 5.03 -7.04
C THR A 289 3.27 4.36 -8.06
N PHE A 290 3.04 3.10 -8.42
CA PHE A 290 3.68 2.49 -9.59
C PHE A 290 3.00 2.98 -10.86
N CYS A 291 3.25 4.26 -11.22
CA CYS A 291 2.59 4.91 -12.34
C CYS A 291 3.49 5.90 -13.06
N ILE A 292 3.04 6.27 -14.27
CA ILE A 292 3.57 7.37 -15.09
C ILE A 292 2.46 8.37 -15.35
N PHE A 293 2.85 9.60 -15.64
CA PHE A 293 1.95 10.71 -15.99
C PHE A 293 2.27 11.16 -17.41
N ARG A 294 1.32 11.03 -18.31
CA ARG A 294 1.45 11.50 -19.70
C ARG A 294 0.42 12.60 -19.97
N LYS A 295 0.91 13.74 -20.41
CA LYS A 295 0.06 14.85 -20.86
C LYS A 295 -0.45 14.60 -22.26
N TYR A 296 -1.72 14.90 -22.52
CA TYR A 296 -2.27 14.95 -23.87
C TYR A 296 -2.83 16.32 -24.20
N ASN A 297 -2.72 16.70 -25.49
CA ASN A 297 -3.37 17.87 -26.06
C ASN A 297 -3.93 17.45 -27.42
N ASN A 298 -5.24 17.44 -27.55
CA ASN A 298 -5.94 17.03 -28.76
C ASN A 298 -6.16 18.21 -29.71
N THR A 299 -6.37 17.92 -30.97
CA THR A 299 -6.61 18.92 -32.02
C THR A 299 -7.94 19.65 -31.87
N ASP A 300 -8.88 19.10 -31.10
CA ASP A 300 -10.16 19.73 -30.75
C ASP A 300 -10.05 20.72 -29.57
N GLY A 301 -8.84 20.93 -29.03
CA GLY A 301 -8.57 21.81 -27.89
C GLY A 301 -8.70 21.15 -26.53
N SER A 302 -9.18 19.91 -26.44
CA SER A 302 -9.20 19.18 -25.17
C SER A 302 -7.78 18.81 -24.73
N SER A 303 -7.51 18.89 -23.42
CA SER A 303 -6.21 18.59 -22.84
C SER A 303 -6.37 17.98 -21.44
N GLY A 304 -5.39 17.19 -21.04
CA GLY A 304 -5.43 16.51 -19.77
C GLY A 304 -4.24 15.60 -19.55
N PHE A 305 -4.46 14.57 -18.73
CA PHE A 305 -3.44 13.60 -18.37
C PHE A 305 -3.98 12.18 -18.50
N VAL A 306 -3.11 11.28 -18.94
CA VAL A 306 -3.28 9.83 -18.84
C VAL A 306 -2.32 9.36 -17.77
N ILE A 307 -2.86 8.80 -16.68
CA ILE A 307 -2.09 8.21 -15.59
C ILE A 307 -2.18 6.70 -15.77
N THR A 308 -1.08 6.09 -16.19
CA THR A 308 -0.98 4.63 -16.40
C THR A 308 -0.19 4.01 -15.28
N GLY A 309 -0.73 2.97 -14.66
CA GLY A 309 -0.08 2.32 -13.53
C GLY A 309 -0.46 0.87 -13.34
N GLY A 310 0.03 0.30 -12.24
CA GLY A 310 -0.27 -1.08 -11.87
C GLY A 310 -0.09 -1.34 -10.39
N GLY A 311 -0.74 -2.41 -9.93
CA GLY A 311 -0.76 -2.79 -8.53
C GLY A 311 -1.79 -2.02 -7.70
N TYR A 312 -2.04 -2.52 -6.48
CA TYR A 312 -2.92 -1.94 -5.48
C TYR A 312 -2.31 -2.05 -4.09
N GLY A 313 -1.97 -0.91 -3.51
CA GLY A 313 -1.28 -0.76 -2.24
C GLY A 313 0.12 -0.19 -2.40
N HIS A 314 0.89 -0.20 -1.31
CA HIS A 314 2.21 0.42 -1.24
C HIS A 314 3.35 -0.38 -1.93
N GLY A 315 3.16 -1.67 -2.17
CA GLY A 315 4.16 -2.49 -2.88
C GLY A 315 5.34 -2.98 -2.03
N ILE A 316 5.36 -2.73 -0.72
CA ILE A 316 6.44 -3.19 0.18
C ILE A 316 6.05 -4.55 0.78
N GLY A 317 6.95 -5.54 0.68
CA GLY A 317 6.72 -6.88 1.21
C GLY A 317 5.77 -7.71 0.34
N MET A 318 4.74 -8.34 0.91
CA MET A 318 3.97 -9.41 0.27
C MET A 318 2.75 -8.90 -0.51
N SER A 319 2.61 -9.35 -1.78
CA SER A 319 1.35 -9.24 -2.53
C SER A 319 0.39 -10.35 -2.14
N GLN A 320 -0.77 -10.01 -1.58
CA GLN A 320 -1.77 -10.97 -1.13
C GLN A 320 -2.36 -11.79 -2.29
N ASN A 321 -2.61 -11.17 -3.45
CA ASN A 321 -3.12 -11.87 -4.62
C ASN A 321 -2.08 -12.79 -5.27
N ALA A 322 -0.80 -12.39 -5.29
CA ALA A 322 0.27 -13.25 -5.78
C ALA A 322 0.40 -14.55 -4.97
N VAL A 323 0.15 -14.50 -3.65
CA VAL A 323 0.16 -15.69 -2.79
C VAL A 323 -0.79 -16.76 -3.30
N CYS A 324 -2.01 -16.39 -3.73
CA CYS A 324 -2.97 -17.34 -4.30
C CYS A 324 -2.42 -18.04 -5.53
N SER A 325 -1.80 -17.29 -6.45
CA SER A 325 -1.18 -17.85 -7.66
C SER A 325 0.02 -18.75 -7.34
N MET A 326 0.85 -18.37 -6.36
CA MET A 326 2.00 -19.17 -5.92
C MET A 326 1.56 -20.49 -5.27
N VAL A 327 0.51 -20.49 -4.47
CA VAL A 327 -0.08 -21.71 -3.90
C VAL A 327 -0.60 -22.64 -5.00
N ASN A 328 -1.25 -22.09 -6.02
CA ASN A 328 -1.71 -22.85 -7.20
C ASN A 328 -0.54 -23.45 -7.99
N ASP A 329 0.62 -22.81 -7.98
CA ASP A 329 1.87 -23.35 -8.56
C ASP A 329 2.56 -24.40 -7.64
N GLY A 330 1.96 -24.73 -6.47
CA GLY A 330 2.44 -25.75 -5.55
C GLY A 330 3.47 -25.28 -4.52
N MET A 331 3.67 -23.98 -4.35
CA MET A 331 4.53 -23.44 -3.31
C MET A 331 3.85 -23.56 -1.93
N ASN A 332 4.62 -23.95 -0.91
CA ASN A 332 4.14 -23.94 0.47
C ASN A 332 4.34 -22.56 1.12
N TYR A 333 3.70 -22.34 2.27
CA TYR A 333 3.72 -21.06 2.97
C TYR A 333 5.12 -20.56 3.34
N VAL A 334 6.06 -21.47 3.69
CA VAL A 334 7.45 -21.08 4.03
C VAL A 334 8.20 -20.55 2.79
N GLN A 335 8.04 -21.23 1.64
CA GLN A 335 8.64 -20.80 0.37
C GLN A 335 8.13 -19.43 -0.05
N ILE A 336 6.82 -19.19 0.09
CA ILE A 336 6.19 -17.91 -0.26
C ILE A 336 6.68 -16.79 0.67
N LEU A 337 6.74 -17.03 1.97
CA LEU A 337 7.27 -16.07 2.93
C LEU A 337 8.72 -15.69 2.64
N GLN A 338 9.57 -16.67 2.36
CA GLN A 338 10.99 -16.43 2.02
C GLN A 338 11.17 -15.75 0.66
N PHE A 339 10.21 -15.91 -0.26
CA PHE A 339 10.21 -15.19 -1.53
C PHE A 339 9.98 -13.69 -1.33
N PHE A 340 8.99 -13.30 -0.53
CA PHE A 340 8.65 -11.88 -0.30
C PHE A 340 9.53 -11.20 0.75
N TYR A 341 10.11 -11.98 1.68
CA TYR A 341 10.99 -11.49 2.75
C TYR A 341 12.33 -12.25 2.71
N PRO A 342 13.19 -11.96 1.71
CA PRO A 342 14.43 -12.71 1.52
C PRO A 342 15.35 -12.65 2.74
N GLY A 343 16.01 -13.77 3.02
CA GLY A 343 16.91 -13.90 4.15
C GLY A 343 16.25 -14.15 5.50
N THR A 344 14.91 -14.12 5.57
CA THR A 344 14.18 -14.45 6.80
C THR A 344 13.98 -15.95 6.97
N LYS A 345 13.64 -16.36 8.20
CA LYS A 345 13.24 -17.72 8.57
C LYS A 345 11.93 -17.71 9.33
N VAL A 346 11.10 -18.73 9.10
CA VAL A 346 9.92 -19.00 9.91
C VAL A 346 10.37 -19.79 11.15
N GLU A 347 10.15 -19.22 12.33
CA GLU A 347 10.49 -19.82 13.61
C GLU A 347 9.36 -19.59 14.61
N VAL A 348 9.29 -20.42 15.65
CA VAL A 348 8.37 -20.19 16.78
C VAL A 348 8.87 -18.98 17.57
N GLY A 349 7.97 -18.03 17.87
CA GLY A 349 8.25 -16.76 18.57
C GLY A 349 8.43 -16.88 20.05
#